data_631fb268e3a0ae31cce1db6e1afc2e42
#
_entry.id   631fb268e3a0ae31cce1db6e1afc2e42
#
_cell.length_a   1.000
_cell.length_b   1.000
_cell.length_c   1.000
_cell.angle_alpha   90.00
_cell.angle_beta   90.00
_cell.angle_gamma   90.00
#
_symmetry.space_group_name_H-M   'P 1'
#
loop_
_entity.id
_entity.type
_entity.pdbx_description
1 polymer ?
#
loop_
_entity_poly.entity_id
_entity_poly.type
_entity_poly.pdbx_seq_one_letter_code
_entity_poly.pdbx_strand_id
1 'polypeptide(L)'
;MNLEKAKHAVDLLRYLFIGFLGSVQIVDSQEIKLAEFLTAEGVLMAVGNKAFSAFIDELMRRRVISDLYKSSPQTAIPKKNGFLDIINILRTAIQFFDKDVITNAFARSFKTARDLYVGGQKMEHVPRESVYDTELNRILVNWLCRMGGFEVTGQWHLVEDCIDEDDKHTYCDTVITTDRQIIVLELLATATKGQLNNHFKRVLEYAEKLSTDYIWIVHFTCEDHYATQKFHWPTGNRINAVHFFHDQKFEKVLMNARYADSAGTIEYIVDQAVPLQS
;
A
#
# COMPACT_ATOMS: atom_id res chain seq x y z
N MET A 1 -31.21 -4.15 -16.21
CA MET A 1 -30.77 -5.50 -15.80
C MET A 1 -31.62 -5.93 -14.60
N ASN A 2 -32.24 -7.12 -14.57
CA ASN A 2 -33.08 -7.56 -13.46
C ASN A 2 -32.17 -7.82 -12.23
N LEU A 3 -32.64 -7.50 -11.03
CA LEU A 3 -31.87 -7.60 -9.77
C LEU A 3 -31.31 -9.03 -9.54
N GLU A 4 -32.05 -10.06 -9.93
CA GLU A 4 -31.61 -11.46 -9.86
C GLU A 4 -30.42 -11.75 -10.77
N LYS A 5 -30.44 -11.25 -12.01
CA LYS A 5 -29.31 -11.41 -12.95
C LYS A 5 -28.06 -10.67 -12.48
N ALA A 6 -28.24 -9.53 -11.81
CA ALA A 6 -27.12 -8.80 -11.22
C ALA A 6 -26.48 -9.58 -10.07
N LYS A 7 -27.27 -10.25 -9.23
CA LYS A 7 -26.77 -11.08 -8.14
C LYS A 7 -25.96 -12.27 -8.67
N HIS A 8 -26.49 -13.01 -9.65
CA HIS A 8 -25.76 -14.11 -10.28
C HIS A 8 -24.46 -13.67 -10.97
N ALA A 9 -24.45 -12.46 -11.59
CA ALA A 9 -23.23 -11.91 -12.17
C ALA A 9 -22.18 -11.59 -11.09
N VAL A 10 -22.60 -11.03 -9.97
CA VAL A 10 -21.70 -10.74 -8.83
C VAL A 10 -21.14 -12.02 -8.22
N ASP A 11 -21.98 -13.07 -8.07
CA ASP A 11 -21.54 -14.34 -7.51
C ASP A 11 -20.56 -15.06 -8.46
N LEU A 12 -20.81 -15.04 -9.76
CA LEU A 12 -19.91 -15.57 -10.77
C LEU A 12 -18.58 -14.79 -10.80
N LEU A 13 -18.62 -13.46 -10.72
CA LEU A 13 -17.43 -12.63 -10.65
C LEU A 13 -16.64 -12.88 -9.36
N ARG A 14 -17.32 -13.01 -8.22
CA ARG A 14 -16.66 -13.40 -6.96
C ARG A 14 -15.95 -14.74 -7.08
N TYR A 15 -16.58 -15.74 -7.67
CA TYR A 15 -15.99 -17.04 -7.89
C TYR A 15 -14.74 -16.95 -8.79
N LEU A 16 -14.80 -16.15 -9.86
CA LEU A 16 -13.70 -15.95 -10.80
C LEU A 16 -12.56 -15.10 -10.21
N PHE A 17 -12.86 -14.10 -9.34
CA PHE A 17 -11.89 -13.18 -8.76
C PHE A 17 -11.29 -13.67 -7.43
N ILE A 18 -12.05 -14.40 -6.60
CA ILE A 18 -11.58 -14.81 -5.26
C ILE A 18 -10.86 -16.17 -5.30
N GLY A 19 -11.13 -16.98 -6.31
CA GLY A 19 -10.69 -18.38 -6.28
C GLY A 19 -9.28 -18.64 -6.75
N PHE A 20 -8.81 -18.09 -7.85
CA PHE A 20 -7.53 -18.44 -8.44
C PHE A 20 -7.12 -17.53 -9.62
N LEU A 21 -5.85 -17.22 -9.74
CA LEU A 21 -5.19 -16.77 -10.96
C LEU A 21 -5.27 -17.90 -12.02
N GLY A 22 -6.41 -18.08 -12.68
CA GLY A 22 -6.61 -19.11 -13.70
C GLY A 22 -7.91 -18.95 -14.48
N SER A 23 -7.97 -19.57 -15.64
CA SER A 23 -9.22 -19.75 -16.34
C SER A 23 -10.07 -20.79 -15.60
N VAL A 24 -11.34 -20.50 -15.43
CA VAL A 24 -12.32 -21.42 -14.85
C VAL A 24 -13.18 -21.99 -15.96
N GLN A 25 -13.37 -23.30 -15.97
CA GLN A 25 -14.33 -23.94 -16.85
C GLN A 25 -15.73 -23.82 -16.25
N ILE A 26 -16.65 -23.25 -17.03
CA ILE A 26 -18.05 -23.12 -16.65
C ILE A 26 -18.84 -24.19 -17.39
N VAL A 27 -19.58 -25.00 -16.63
CA VAL A 27 -20.36 -26.12 -17.17
C VAL A 27 -21.82 -25.78 -17.28
N ASP A 28 -22.34 -24.95 -16.39
CA ASP A 28 -23.76 -24.55 -16.39
C ASP A 28 -24.11 -23.65 -17.59
N SER A 29 -25.21 -23.95 -18.25
CA SER A 29 -25.62 -23.25 -19.48
C SER A 29 -26.10 -21.81 -19.26
N GLN A 30 -26.60 -21.49 -18.07
CA GLN A 30 -26.98 -20.11 -17.72
C GLN A 30 -25.77 -19.29 -17.34
N GLU A 31 -24.82 -19.86 -16.59
CA GLU A 31 -23.55 -19.23 -16.26
C GLU A 31 -22.70 -18.99 -17.51
N ILE A 32 -22.70 -19.90 -18.50
CA ILE A 32 -22.02 -19.70 -19.79
C ILE A 32 -22.56 -18.46 -20.49
N LYS A 33 -23.90 -18.31 -20.61
CA LYS A 33 -24.53 -17.15 -21.24
C LYS A 33 -24.17 -15.84 -20.51
N LEU A 34 -24.08 -15.90 -19.19
CA LEU A 34 -23.69 -14.76 -18.37
C LEU A 34 -22.20 -14.42 -18.56
N ALA A 35 -21.34 -15.43 -18.63
CA ALA A 35 -19.92 -15.26 -18.90
C ALA A 35 -19.67 -14.73 -20.32
N GLU A 36 -20.41 -15.18 -21.32
CA GLU A 36 -20.39 -14.62 -22.69
C GLU A 36 -20.82 -13.15 -22.72
N PHE A 37 -21.87 -12.80 -21.98
CA PHE A 37 -22.28 -11.40 -21.83
C PHE A 37 -21.20 -10.55 -21.16
N LEU A 38 -20.62 -11.02 -20.04
CA LEU A 38 -19.54 -10.31 -19.34
C LEU A 38 -18.26 -10.22 -20.20
N THR A 39 -18.05 -11.16 -21.11
CA THR A 39 -16.96 -11.12 -22.09
C THR A 39 -17.22 -10.03 -23.14
N ALA A 40 -18.44 -9.90 -23.62
CA ALA A 40 -18.84 -8.84 -24.55
C ALA A 40 -18.73 -7.45 -23.92
N GLU A 41 -18.96 -7.34 -22.61
CA GLU A 41 -18.79 -6.11 -21.83
C GLU A 41 -17.31 -5.85 -21.44
N GLY A 42 -16.36 -6.71 -21.82
CA GLY A 42 -14.95 -6.55 -21.54
C GLY A 42 -14.53 -6.83 -20.08
N VAL A 43 -15.37 -7.49 -19.31
CA VAL A 43 -15.11 -7.87 -17.91
C VAL A 43 -14.37 -9.21 -17.83
N LEU A 44 -14.75 -10.15 -18.69
CA LEU A 44 -14.13 -11.47 -18.80
C LEU A 44 -13.45 -11.63 -20.17
N MET A 45 -12.60 -12.64 -20.28
CA MET A 45 -11.99 -13.08 -21.52
C MET A 45 -12.18 -14.57 -21.69
N ALA A 46 -12.65 -14.99 -22.86
CA ALA A 46 -12.72 -16.39 -23.24
C ALA A 46 -11.28 -16.89 -23.53
N VAL A 47 -10.86 -17.93 -22.79
CA VAL A 47 -9.50 -18.51 -22.90
C VAL A 47 -9.51 -19.83 -23.66
N GLY A 48 -10.69 -20.42 -23.89
CA GLY A 48 -10.91 -21.67 -24.58
C GLY A 48 -12.38 -22.04 -24.67
N ASN A 49 -12.68 -23.27 -25.04
CA ASN A 49 -14.06 -23.72 -25.10
C ASN A 49 -14.68 -23.79 -23.70
N LYS A 50 -15.59 -22.87 -23.41
CA LYS A 50 -16.25 -22.69 -22.10
C LYS A 50 -15.29 -22.36 -20.93
N ALA A 51 -14.08 -21.92 -21.21
CA ALA A 51 -13.15 -21.45 -20.19
C ALA A 51 -13.06 -19.93 -20.24
N PHE A 52 -13.24 -19.29 -19.08
CA PHE A 52 -13.23 -17.83 -18.91
C PHE A 52 -12.25 -17.44 -17.82
N SER A 53 -11.62 -16.29 -18.00
CA SER A 53 -10.82 -15.65 -16.95
C SER A 53 -11.19 -14.18 -16.82
N ALA A 54 -10.93 -13.58 -15.66
CA ALA A 54 -11.08 -12.15 -15.55
C ALA A 54 -10.13 -11.45 -16.54
N PHE A 55 -10.63 -10.46 -17.30
CA PHE A 55 -9.81 -9.75 -18.30
C PHE A 55 -8.57 -9.11 -17.67
N ILE A 56 -8.74 -8.55 -16.47
CA ILE A 56 -7.63 -7.99 -15.68
C ILE A 56 -6.61 -9.07 -15.32
N ASP A 57 -7.04 -10.26 -14.90
CA ASP A 57 -6.16 -11.38 -14.55
C ASP A 57 -5.33 -11.85 -15.73
N GLU A 58 -5.91 -11.93 -16.91
CA GLU A 58 -5.20 -12.37 -18.11
C GLU A 58 -4.21 -11.30 -18.63
N LEU A 59 -4.57 -10.02 -18.54
CA LEU A 59 -3.63 -8.92 -18.80
C LEU A 59 -2.47 -8.94 -17.80
N MET A 60 -2.79 -9.14 -16.52
CA MET A 60 -1.81 -9.25 -15.46
C MET A 60 -0.89 -10.45 -15.66
N ARG A 61 -1.42 -11.61 -16.05
CA ARG A 61 -0.60 -12.80 -16.32
C ARG A 61 0.35 -12.61 -17.49
N ARG A 62 -0.12 -12.03 -18.59
CA ARG A 62 0.68 -11.95 -19.83
C ARG A 62 1.78 -10.90 -19.77
N ARG A 63 1.64 -9.86 -18.96
CA ARG A 63 2.60 -8.74 -18.93
C ARG A 63 3.14 -8.35 -17.57
N VAL A 64 2.44 -8.61 -16.48
CA VAL A 64 2.76 -8.00 -15.18
C VAL A 64 3.17 -9.04 -14.15
N ILE A 65 2.58 -10.24 -14.18
CA ILE A 65 2.80 -11.22 -13.11
C ILE A 65 4.24 -11.76 -13.10
N SER A 66 4.85 -11.98 -14.27
CA SER A 66 6.23 -12.44 -14.31
C SER A 66 7.21 -11.47 -13.62
N ASP A 67 7.00 -10.18 -13.82
CA ASP A 67 7.88 -9.15 -13.27
C ASP A 67 7.46 -8.69 -11.87
N LEU A 68 6.15 -8.63 -11.58
CA LEU A 68 5.62 -8.31 -10.25
C LEU A 68 5.98 -9.39 -9.21
N TYR A 69 5.94 -10.66 -9.58
CA TYR A 69 6.33 -11.75 -8.66
C TYR A 69 7.84 -11.79 -8.38
N LYS A 70 8.66 -11.37 -9.32
CA LYS A 70 10.10 -11.23 -9.11
C LYS A 70 10.47 -10.08 -8.19
N SER A 71 9.61 -9.09 -8.09
CA SER A 71 9.86 -7.84 -7.35
C SER A 71 9.15 -7.78 -5.98
N SER A 72 8.81 -8.92 -5.38
CA SER A 72 8.29 -8.99 -4.01
C SER A 72 9.15 -9.92 -3.13
N PRO A 73 9.22 -9.67 -1.81
CA PRO A 73 9.96 -10.53 -0.91
C PRO A 73 9.45 -11.98 -0.97
N GLN A 74 10.40 -12.92 -1.07
CA GLN A 74 10.12 -14.37 -1.00
C GLN A 74 10.54 -14.97 0.35
N THR A 75 10.94 -14.11 1.29
CA THR A 75 11.37 -14.49 2.64
C THR A 75 10.18 -14.61 3.58
N ALA A 76 10.36 -15.35 4.66
CA ALA A 76 9.37 -15.41 5.75
C ALA A 76 9.04 -14.00 6.26
N ILE A 77 7.75 -13.79 6.56
CA ILE A 77 7.27 -12.50 7.07
C ILE A 77 7.84 -12.26 8.46
N PRO A 78 8.51 -11.13 8.69
CA PRO A 78 9.08 -10.79 10.00
C PRO A 78 8.01 -10.72 11.10
N LYS A 79 8.25 -11.45 12.19
CA LYS A 79 7.40 -11.45 13.37
C LYS A 79 8.24 -11.30 14.64
N LYS A 80 7.73 -10.58 15.63
CA LYS A 80 8.32 -10.43 16.96
C LYS A 80 7.25 -10.75 18.00
N ASN A 81 7.49 -11.74 18.88
CA ASN A 81 6.53 -12.18 19.90
C ASN A 81 5.15 -12.60 19.35
N GLY A 82 5.09 -13.17 18.15
CA GLY A 82 3.85 -13.60 17.49
C GLY A 82 3.08 -12.50 16.76
N PHE A 83 3.55 -11.26 16.81
CA PHE A 83 3.01 -10.09 16.10
C PHE A 83 3.85 -9.73 14.88
N LEU A 84 3.26 -9.03 13.92
CA LEU A 84 3.99 -8.52 12.75
C LEU A 84 5.04 -7.49 13.19
N ASP A 85 6.27 -7.67 12.75
CA ASP A 85 7.37 -6.71 12.95
C ASP A 85 7.36 -5.68 11.82
N ILE A 86 6.53 -4.64 12.00
CA ILE A 86 6.25 -3.65 10.97
C ILE A 86 7.51 -2.92 10.50
N ILE A 87 8.43 -2.59 11.41
CA ILE A 87 9.66 -1.89 11.01
C ILE A 87 10.52 -2.74 10.06
N ASN A 88 10.62 -4.05 10.32
CA ASN A 88 11.35 -4.96 9.44
C ASN A 88 10.56 -5.29 8.17
N ILE A 89 9.21 -5.31 8.23
CA ILE A 89 8.35 -5.46 7.04
C ILE A 89 8.55 -4.25 6.12
N LEU A 90 8.45 -3.03 6.62
CA LEU A 90 8.64 -1.82 5.82
C LEU A 90 10.07 -1.76 5.24
N ARG A 91 11.09 -2.01 6.06
CA ARG A 91 12.49 -2.07 5.60
C ARG A 91 12.68 -3.07 4.46
N THR A 92 12.05 -4.25 4.57
CA THR A 92 12.15 -5.28 3.54
C THR A 92 11.37 -4.88 2.30
N ALA A 93 10.16 -4.31 2.45
CA ALA A 93 9.35 -3.88 1.31
C ALA A 93 10.06 -2.82 0.46
N ILE A 94 10.71 -1.82 1.09
CA ILE A 94 11.42 -0.75 0.37
C ILE A 94 12.55 -1.30 -0.52
N GLN A 95 13.15 -2.41 -0.18
CA GLN A 95 14.21 -3.05 -1.01
C GLN A 95 13.69 -3.47 -2.39
N PHE A 96 12.37 -3.68 -2.52
CA PHE A 96 11.70 -4.14 -3.72
C PHE A 96 10.93 -3.04 -4.47
N PHE A 97 11.10 -1.78 -4.07
CA PHE A 97 10.52 -0.67 -4.81
C PHE A 97 11.13 -0.60 -6.22
N ASP A 98 10.27 -0.37 -7.19
CA ASP A 98 10.73 -0.17 -8.57
C ASP A 98 11.38 1.22 -8.70
N LYS A 99 12.69 1.20 -8.91
CA LYS A 99 13.53 2.41 -9.06
C LYS A 99 13.04 3.30 -10.19
N ASP A 100 12.61 2.71 -11.31
CA ASP A 100 12.16 3.47 -12.47
C ASP A 100 10.81 4.14 -12.21
N VAL A 101 9.93 3.52 -11.44
CA VAL A 101 8.66 4.14 -11.00
C VAL A 101 8.94 5.38 -10.17
N ILE A 102 9.83 5.29 -9.18
CA ILE A 102 10.15 6.42 -8.29
C ILE A 102 10.88 7.54 -9.05
N THR A 103 11.89 7.20 -9.87
CA THR A 103 12.67 8.19 -10.64
C THR A 103 11.82 8.89 -11.69
N ASN A 104 10.98 8.17 -12.42
CA ASN A 104 10.09 8.76 -13.41
C ASN A 104 9.00 9.64 -12.77
N ALA A 105 8.71 9.46 -11.49
CA ALA A 105 7.68 10.23 -10.82
C ALA A 105 8.03 11.71 -10.69
N PHE A 106 9.30 12.09 -10.68
CA PHE A 106 9.72 13.50 -10.70
C PHE A 106 9.21 14.26 -11.95
N ALA A 107 8.97 13.54 -13.04
CA ALA A 107 8.48 14.12 -14.28
C ALA A 107 7.01 13.83 -14.59
N ARG A 108 6.46 12.71 -14.09
CA ARG A 108 5.15 12.20 -14.53
C ARG A 108 4.09 12.16 -13.42
N SER A 109 4.49 11.94 -12.17
CA SER A 109 3.57 11.80 -11.05
C SER A 109 4.10 12.57 -9.84
N PHE A 110 4.16 13.88 -9.96
CA PHE A 110 4.76 14.76 -8.97
C PHE A 110 3.74 15.63 -8.25
N LYS A 111 4.17 16.19 -7.13
CA LYS A 111 3.61 17.39 -6.52
C LYS A 111 4.58 18.55 -6.68
N THR A 112 4.04 19.75 -6.82
CA THR A 112 4.85 20.96 -6.85
C THR A 112 5.35 21.29 -5.45
N ALA A 113 6.65 21.51 -5.32
CA ALA A 113 7.30 21.92 -4.10
C ALA A 113 7.91 23.33 -4.28
N ARG A 114 7.83 24.15 -3.23
CA ARG A 114 8.47 25.46 -3.19
C ARG A 114 9.70 25.37 -2.33
N ASP A 115 10.83 25.88 -2.86
CA ASP A 115 12.10 26.01 -2.12
C ASP A 115 12.65 24.69 -1.55
N LEU A 116 12.50 23.60 -2.31
CA LEU A 116 12.97 22.28 -1.95
C LEU A 116 14.27 21.97 -2.69
N TYR A 117 15.25 21.41 -1.98
CA TYR A 117 16.54 21.01 -2.54
C TYR A 117 16.68 19.50 -2.48
N VAL A 118 17.12 18.92 -3.62
CA VAL A 118 17.38 17.49 -3.79
C VAL A 118 18.73 17.33 -4.48
N GLY A 119 19.69 16.68 -3.84
CA GLY A 119 21.04 16.53 -4.38
C GLY A 119 21.75 17.87 -4.60
N GLY A 120 21.49 18.87 -3.77
CA GLY A 120 22.04 20.22 -3.88
C GLY A 120 21.39 21.10 -4.96
N GLN A 121 20.38 20.61 -5.67
CA GLN A 121 19.68 21.37 -6.71
C GLN A 121 18.27 21.76 -6.24
N LYS A 122 17.85 22.97 -6.60
CA LYS A 122 16.47 23.41 -6.36
C LYS A 122 15.54 22.63 -7.27
N MET A 123 14.59 21.93 -6.68
CA MET A 123 13.58 21.13 -7.39
C MET A 123 12.20 21.74 -7.21
N GLU A 124 11.45 21.82 -8.30
CA GLU A 124 10.04 22.26 -8.27
C GLU A 124 9.07 21.06 -8.19
N HIS A 125 9.53 19.89 -8.60
CA HIS A 125 8.73 18.67 -8.68
C HIS A 125 9.38 17.56 -7.86
N VAL A 126 8.58 16.94 -7.00
CA VAL A 126 8.98 15.76 -6.23
C VAL A 126 7.89 14.69 -6.32
N PRO A 127 8.21 13.40 -6.20
CA PRO A 127 7.20 12.34 -6.26
C PRO A 127 6.07 12.61 -5.28
N ARG A 128 4.82 12.39 -5.75
CA ARG A 128 3.65 12.49 -4.88
C ARG A 128 3.49 11.23 -4.04
N GLU A 129 2.70 11.35 -3.00
CA GLU A 129 2.40 10.28 -2.05
C GLU A 129 1.88 9.00 -2.72
N SER A 130 0.94 9.13 -3.66
CA SER A 130 0.36 7.98 -4.36
C SER A 130 1.36 7.11 -5.12
N VAL A 131 2.56 7.60 -5.42
CA VAL A 131 3.63 6.80 -6.05
C VAL A 131 4.17 5.79 -5.04
N TYR A 132 4.49 6.26 -3.84
CA TYR A 132 4.99 5.40 -2.76
C TYR A 132 3.91 4.47 -2.23
N ASP A 133 2.67 4.97 -2.11
CA ASP A 133 1.51 4.19 -1.70
C ASP A 133 1.27 3.01 -2.66
N THR A 134 1.24 3.27 -3.97
CA THR A 134 1.08 2.23 -4.98
C THR A 134 2.17 1.16 -4.90
N GLU A 135 3.45 1.57 -4.78
CA GLU A 135 4.56 0.64 -4.68
C GLU A 135 4.52 -0.17 -3.38
N LEU A 136 4.27 0.50 -2.25
CA LEU A 136 4.18 -0.18 -0.96
C LEU A 136 3.01 -1.18 -0.93
N ASN A 137 1.82 -0.77 -1.35
CA ASN A 137 0.65 -1.64 -1.43
C ASN A 137 0.89 -2.85 -2.35
N ARG A 138 1.45 -2.63 -3.53
CA ARG A 138 1.81 -3.71 -4.45
C ARG A 138 2.67 -4.79 -3.76
N ILE A 139 3.67 -4.37 -3.03
CA ILE A 139 4.59 -5.30 -2.36
C ILE A 139 3.93 -5.96 -1.16
N LEU A 140 3.25 -5.19 -0.31
CA LEU A 140 2.59 -5.73 0.89
C LEU A 140 1.50 -6.74 0.52
N VAL A 141 0.65 -6.44 -0.47
CA VAL A 141 -0.37 -7.37 -0.96
C VAL A 141 0.29 -8.65 -1.48
N ASN A 142 1.28 -8.54 -2.37
CA ASN A 142 1.94 -9.71 -2.95
C ASN A 142 2.70 -10.55 -1.92
N TRP A 143 3.21 -9.93 -0.86
CA TRP A 143 3.98 -10.62 0.16
C TRP A 143 3.12 -11.11 1.33
N LEU A 144 2.41 -10.19 2.00
CA LEU A 144 1.69 -10.50 3.24
C LEU A 144 0.43 -11.34 2.99
N CYS A 145 -0.36 -11.01 1.95
CA CYS A 145 -1.56 -11.80 1.64
C CYS A 145 -1.18 -13.20 1.14
N ARG A 146 -0.20 -13.29 0.23
CA ARG A 146 0.17 -14.55 -0.40
C ARG A 146 0.89 -15.51 0.53
N MET A 147 1.87 -15.02 1.30
CA MET A 147 2.70 -15.86 2.15
C MET A 147 2.19 -15.99 3.58
N GLY A 148 1.44 -15.01 4.06
CA GLY A 148 0.93 -14.95 5.43
C GLY A 148 -0.57 -15.19 5.56
N GLY A 149 -1.31 -15.12 4.44
CA GLY A 149 -2.78 -15.16 4.47
C GLY A 149 -3.40 -13.95 5.19
N PHE A 150 -2.65 -12.84 5.32
CA PHE A 150 -3.15 -11.63 5.95
C PHE A 150 -3.93 -10.80 4.95
N GLU A 151 -4.89 -10.02 5.43
CA GLU A 151 -5.60 -9.05 4.61
C GLU A 151 -4.83 -7.73 4.58
N VAL A 152 -4.64 -7.19 3.38
CA VAL A 152 -4.04 -5.87 3.16
C VAL A 152 -4.98 -5.08 2.26
N THR A 153 -5.52 -3.98 2.79
CA THR A 153 -6.48 -3.14 2.08
C THR A 153 -5.93 -1.72 1.95
N GLY A 154 -5.77 -1.26 0.71
CA GLY A 154 -5.45 0.14 0.42
C GLY A 154 -6.71 1.02 0.42
N GLN A 155 -6.55 2.29 0.77
CA GLN A 155 -7.63 3.28 0.77
C GLN A 155 -8.86 2.81 1.58
N TRP A 156 -8.61 2.36 2.82
CA TRP A 156 -9.66 1.87 3.70
C TRP A 156 -10.63 2.99 4.07
N HIS A 157 -11.90 2.82 3.69
CA HIS A 157 -12.94 3.80 3.95
C HIS A 157 -13.45 3.70 5.39
N LEU A 158 -13.31 4.78 6.12
CA LEU A 158 -13.88 4.94 7.47
C LEU A 158 -15.24 5.62 7.32
N VAL A 159 -16.31 4.86 7.52
CA VAL A 159 -17.67 5.40 7.51
C VAL A 159 -17.91 6.15 8.81
N GLU A 160 -18.30 7.42 8.73
CA GLU A 160 -18.90 8.15 9.85
C GLU A 160 -20.42 7.99 9.74
N ASP A 161 -21.04 7.45 10.78
CA ASP A 161 -22.49 7.52 10.96
C ASP A 161 -22.87 8.97 11.33
N CYS A 162 -22.75 9.89 10.39
CA CYS A 162 -23.18 11.26 10.57
C CYS A 162 -24.66 11.37 10.20
N ILE A 163 -25.45 11.90 11.12
CA ILE A 163 -26.89 12.15 10.96
C ILE A 163 -27.14 13.33 9.99
N ASP A 164 -26.11 14.08 9.63
CA ASP A 164 -26.16 15.25 8.74
C ASP A 164 -25.61 14.91 7.34
N GLU A 165 -26.25 15.45 6.30
CA GLU A 165 -26.08 15.13 4.86
C GLU A 165 -24.67 15.39 4.27
N ASP A 166 -23.72 15.88 5.03
CA ASP A 166 -22.30 16.02 4.63
C ASP A 166 -21.45 14.86 5.19
N ASP A 167 -21.65 13.65 4.67
CA ASP A 167 -20.80 12.48 4.97
C ASP A 167 -19.33 12.79 4.66
N LYS A 168 -18.57 13.07 5.70
CA LYS A 168 -17.13 13.30 5.58
C LYS A 168 -16.41 11.98 5.36
N HIS A 169 -16.24 11.62 4.10
CA HIS A 169 -15.48 10.43 3.71
C HIS A 169 -14.02 10.56 4.16
N THR A 170 -13.62 9.70 5.06
CA THR A 170 -12.25 9.64 5.58
C THR A 170 -11.63 8.30 5.18
N TYR A 171 -10.40 8.33 4.70
CA TYR A 171 -9.69 7.11 4.25
C TYR A 171 -8.36 6.99 4.98
N CYS A 172 -8.01 5.74 5.36
CA CYS A 172 -6.65 5.37 5.72
C CYS A 172 -5.93 4.84 4.47
N ASP A 173 -4.64 5.11 4.32
CA ASP A 173 -3.91 4.68 3.13
C ASP A 173 -3.79 3.16 3.04
N THR A 174 -3.37 2.50 4.11
CA THR A 174 -3.28 1.04 4.15
C THR A 174 -3.65 0.49 5.52
N VAL A 175 -4.49 -0.54 5.54
CA VAL A 175 -4.81 -1.33 6.73
C VAL A 175 -4.38 -2.77 6.52
N ILE A 176 -3.64 -3.32 7.49
CA ILE A 176 -3.23 -4.73 7.50
C ILE A 176 -3.98 -5.41 8.64
N THR A 177 -4.77 -6.44 8.29
CA THR A 177 -5.56 -7.21 9.26
C THR A 177 -5.00 -8.63 9.38
N THR A 178 -4.79 -9.05 10.62
CA THR A 178 -4.43 -10.41 10.98
C THR A 178 -5.45 -10.95 11.99
N ASP A 179 -5.30 -12.21 12.40
CA ASP A 179 -6.10 -12.80 13.48
C ASP A 179 -5.92 -12.10 14.84
N ARG A 180 -4.86 -11.29 15.02
CA ARG A 180 -4.47 -10.70 16.32
C ARG A 180 -4.23 -9.19 16.27
N GLN A 181 -4.12 -8.59 15.09
CA GLN A 181 -3.76 -7.18 14.95
C GLN A 181 -4.53 -6.53 13.81
N ILE A 182 -4.91 -5.29 14.00
CA ILE A 182 -5.26 -4.35 12.95
C ILE A 182 -4.16 -3.28 12.97
N ILE A 183 -3.49 -3.06 11.86
CA ILE A 183 -2.36 -2.15 11.74
C ILE A 183 -2.71 -1.09 10.70
N VAL A 184 -2.57 0.16 11.06
CA VAL A 184 -2.80 1.31 10.18
C VAL A 184 -1.46 1.87 9.74
N LEU A 185 -1.27 1.98 8.43
CA LEU A 185 -0.16 2.69 7.81
C LEU A 185 -0.73 3.93 7.11
N GLU A 186 -0.29 5.10 7.53
CA GLU A 186 -0.59 6.38 6.89
C GLU A 186 0.67 6.88 6.22
N LEU A 187 0.59 7.11 4.91
CA LEU A 187 1.72 7.50 4.10
C LEU A 187 1.78 9.00 3.92
N LEU A 188 2.98 9.53 3.78
CA LEU A 188 3.23 10.91 3.40
C LEU A 188 4.46 10.99 2.50
N ALA A 189 4.44 11.96 1.59
CA ALA A 189 5.60 12.25 0.76
C ALA A 189 6.04 13.70 0.95
N THR A 190 7.31 13.91 1.28
CA THR A 190 7.95 15.25 1.40
C THR A 190 7.08 16.23 2.18
N ALA A 191 6.72 15.86 3.40
CA ALA A 191 5.79 16.60 4.24
C ALA A 191 6.52 17.60 5.14
N THR A 192 5.96 18.81 5.27
CA THR A 192 6.42 19.80 6.25
C THR A 192 6.08 19.36 7.68
N LYS A 193 6.72 19.96 8.69
CA LYS A 193 6.41 19.72 10.11
C LYS A 193 4.91 19.96 10.43
N GLY A 194 4.31 20.99 9.80
CA GLY A 194 2.90 21.27 9.99
C GLY A 194 2.00 20.16 9.44
N GLN A 195 2.32 19.66 8.25
CA GLN A 195 1.61 18.53 7.65
C GLN A 195 1.78 17.26 8.51
N LEU A 196 3.00 16.93 8.94
CA LEU A 196 3.23 15.79 9.84
C LEU A 196 2.39 15.89 11.12
N ASN A 197 2.35 17.07 11.76
CA ASN A 197 1.51 17.27 12.96
C ASN A 197 0.03 17.05 12.71
N ASN A 198 -0.48 17.46 11.55
CA ASN A 198 -1.87 17.23 11.18
C ASN A 198 -2.15 15.74 10.98
N HIS A 199 -1.23 15.02 10.33
CA HIS A 199 -1.36 13.57 10.17
C HIS A 199 -1.25 12.83 11.50
N PHE A 200 -0.36 13.23 12.42
CA PHE A 200 -0.29 12.66 13.76
C PHE A 200 -1.61 12.77 14.53
N LYS A 201 -2.36 13.85 14.35
CA LYS A 201 -3.69 13.99 14.96
C LYS A 201 -4.70 13.09 14.26
N ARG A 202 -4.74 13.13 12.94
CA ARG A 202 -5.71 12.38 12.12
C ARG A 202 -5.63 10.87 12.32
N VAL A 203 -4.42 10.31 12.39
CA VAL A 203 -4.26 8.85 12.58
C VAL A 203 -4.72 8.35 13.94
N LEU A 204 -4.78 9.21 14.96
CA LEU A 204 -5.36 8.84 16.25
C LEU A 204 -6.87 8.65 16.15
N GLU A 205 -7.55 9.46 15.34
CA GLU A 205 -8.99 9.29 15.04
C GLU A 205 -9.23 7.96 14.30
N TYR A 206 -8.34 7.59 13.37
CA TYR A 206 -8.38 6.29 12.68
C TYR A 206 -8.22 5.13 13.64
N ALA A 207 -7.26 5.24 14.57
CA ALA A 207 -7.02 4.24 15.59
C ALA A 207 -8.24 3.98 16.47
N GLU A 208 -8.91 5.04 16.88
CA GLU A 208 -10.13 4.95 17.69
C GLU A 208 -11.26 4.24 16.91
N LYS A 209 -11.49 4.62 15.65
CA LYS A 209 -12.51 4.01 14.80
C LYS A 209 -12.23 2.53 14.52
N LEU A 210 -10.98 2.16 14.32
CA LEU A 210 -10.56 0.79 14.04
C LEU A 210 -10.25 -0.02 15.31
N SER A 211 -10.37 0.61 16.49
CA SER A 211 -10.05 -0.01 17.78
C SER A 211 -8.66 -0.66 17.80
N THR A 212 -7.64 0.08 17.31
CA THR A 212 -6.26 -0.38 17.23
C THR A 212 -5.26 0.56 17.88
N ASP A 213 -4.19 0.00 18.44
CA ASP A 213 -3.03 0.75 18.95
C ASP A 213 -1.79 0.62 18.02
N TYR A 214 -1.92 -0.11 16.90
CA TYR A 214 -0.81 -0.33 15.96
C TYR A 214 -0.87 0.66 14.80
N ILE A 215 -0.37 1.88 15.05
CA ILE A 215 -0.41 2.98 14.09
C ILE A 215 0.99 3.35 13.65
N TRP A 216 1.17 3.53 12.35
CA TRP A 216 2.42 3.93 11.73
C TRP A 216 2.23 5.10 10.77
N ILE A 217 3.05 6.13 10.93
CA ILE A 217 3.29 7.13 9.90
C ILE A 217 4.51 6.70 9.09
N VAL A 218 4.31 6.54 7.79
CA VAL A 218 5.35 6.16 6.84
C VAL A 218 5.64 7.35 5.93
N HIS A 219 6.72 8.08 6.20
CA HIS A 219 7.06 9.30 5.49
C HIS A 219 8.23 9.07 4.54
N PHE A 220 8.00 9.33 3.26
CA PHE A 220 9.03 9.33 2.23
C PHE A 220 9.48 10.75 1.94
N THR A 221 10.78 10.98 1.78
CA THR A 221 11.30 12.29 1.42
C THR A 221 12.61 12.16 0.64
N CYS A 222 12.80 13.05 -0.32
CA CYS A 222 14.04 13.21 -1.06
C CYS A 222 14.72 14.57 -0.76
N GLU A 223 14.21 15.31 0.21
CA GLU A 223 14.70 16.65 0.56
C GLU A 223 16.01 16.60 1.33
N ASP A 224 17.03 17.32 0.86
CA ASP A 224 18.39 17.36 1.48
C ASP A 224 18.39 17.75 2.94
N HIS A 225 17.47 18.61 3.36
CA HIS A 225 17.35 19.02 4.76
C HIS A 225 17.04 17.88 5.72
N TYR A 226 16.36 16.82 5.26
CA TYR A 226 16.09 15.65 6.09
C TYR A 226 17.34 14.81 6.35
N ALA A 227 18.35 14.90 5.50
CA ALA A 227 19.64 14.26 5.73
C ALA A 227 20.47 14.94 6.84
N THR A 228 20.13 16.18 7.25
CA THR A 228 20.93 17.01 8.16
C THR A 228 20.16 17.57 9.35
N GLN A 229 18.82 17.49 9.37
CA GLN A 229 17.98 18.05 10.44
C GLN A 229 17.50 16.99 11.42
N LYS A 230 17.14 17.43 12.64
CA LYS A 230 16.41 16.58 13.59
C LYS A 230 15.07 16.18 13.03
N PHE A 231 14.82 14.88 12.95
CA PHE A 231 13.53 14.34 12.53
C PHE A 231 12.40 14.85 13.41
N HIS A 232 11.24 15.06 12.77
CA HIS A 232 10.05 15.48 13.48
C HIS A 232 9.26 14.24 13.91
N TRP A 233 9.32 13.93 15.20
CA TRP A 233 8.68 12.76 15.78
C TRP A 233 7.32 13.10 16.40
N PRO A 234 6.36 12.15 16.43
CA PRO A 234 5.14 12.32 17.19
C PRO A 234 5.44 12.43 18.70
N THR A 235 4.58 13.16 19.40
CA THR A 235 4.59 13.20 20.86
C THR A 235 3.87 11.99 21.45
N GLY A 236 4.35 11.48 22.59
CA GLY A 236 3.75 10.28 23.20
C GLY A 236 4.25 8.97 22.56
N ASN A 237 3.59 7.84 22.87
CA ASN A 237 3.99 6.49 22.48
C ASN A 237 2.95 5.73 21.64
N ARG A 238 1.82 6.34 21.32
CA ARG A 238 0.74 5.70 20.55
C ARG A 238 1.01 5.64 19.04
N ILE A 239 1.85 6.55 18.53
CA ILE A 239 2.14 6.64 17.09
C ILE A 239 3.59 6.22 16.86
N ASN A 240 3.77 5.24 16.01
CA ASN A 240 5.07 4.88 15.47
C ASN A 240 5.32 5.68 14.19
N ALA A 241 6.55 6.10 13.96
CA ALA A 241 6.90 6.86 12.76
C ALA A 241 8.20 6.35 12.15
N VAL A 242 8.20 6.27 10.83
CA VAL A 242 9.40 5.97 10.04
C VAL A 242 9.54 6.98 8.92
N HIS A 243 10.75 7.50 8.76
CA HIS A 243 11.13 8.38 7.67
C HIS A 243 12.12 7.66 6.76
N PHE A 244 11.76 7.51 5.50
CA PHE A 244 12.64 7.02 4.44
C PHE A 244 13.14 8.22 3.64
N PHE A 245 14.41 8.53 3.79
CA PHE A 245 15.08 9.49 2.93
C PHE A 245 15.70 8.75 1.74
N HIS A 246 15.52 9.26 0.53
CA HIS A 246 16.16 8.71 -0.66
C HIS A 246 16.71 9.80 -1.57
N ASP A 247 17.73 9.47 -2.34
CA ASP A 247 18.26 10.35 -3.38
C ASP A 247 17.32 10.39 -4.61
N GLN A 248 17.55 11.34 -5.51
CA GLN A 248 16.74 11.53 -6.71
C GLN A 248 16.71 10.29 -7.62
N LYS A 249 17.78 9.52 -7.63
CA LYS A 249 17.91 8.32 -8.47
C LYS A 249 17.40 7.05 -7.79
N PHE A 250 16.91 7.15 -6.56
CA PHE A 250 16.54 6.01 -5.74
C PHE A 250 17.64 4.93 -5.70
N GLU A 251 18.89 5.36 -5.51
CA GLU A 251 20.05 4.46 -5.36
C GLU A 251 20.45 4.29 -3.91
N LYS A 252 20.06 5.24 -3.08
CA LYS A 252 20.32 5.25 -1.63
C LYS A 252 19.06 5.52 -0.88
N VAL A 253 18.76 4.67 0.09
CA VAL A 253 17.64 4.88 1.02
C VAL A 253 18.18 4.78 2.44
N LEU A 254 17.89 5.79 3.26
CA LEU A 254 18.18 5.80 4.70
C LEU A 254 16.87 5.74 5.47
N MET A 255 16.81 4.88 6.44
CA MET A 255 15.66 4.70 7.33
C MET A 255 15.96 5.32 8.68
N ASN A 256 15.04 6.15 9.14
CA ASN A 256 15.02 6.70 10.49
C ASN A 256 13.66 6.37 11.10
N ALA A 257 13.63 5.81 12.30
CA ALA A 257 12.39 5.40 12.91
C ALA A 257 12.36 5.73 14.40
N ARG A 258 11.16 5.99 14.90
CA ARG A 258 10.80 6.06 16.32
C ARG A 258 9.56 5.22 16.54
N TYR A 259 9.65 4.18 17.34
CA TYR A 259 8.55 3.26 17.56
C TYR A 259 8.56 2.67 18.96
N ALA A 260 7.39 2.26 19.44
CA ALA A 260 7.28 1.52 20.68
C ALA A 260 7.50 0.02 20.40
N ASP A 261 8.33 -0.62 21.21
CA ASP A 261 8.48 -2.07 21.20
C ASP A 261 7.27 -2.76 21.88
N SER A 262 7.29 -4.08 21.95
CA SER A 262 6.24 -4.87 22.59
C SER A 262 6.09 -4.64 24.12
N ALA A 263 7.08 -4.01 24.74
CA ALA A 263 7.05 -3.61 26.15
C ALA A 263 6.60 -2.14 26.33
N GLY A 264 6.33 -1.42 25.23
CA GLY A 264 5.99 -0.01 25.24
C GLY A 264 7.20 0.92 25.38
N THR A 265 8.45 0.38 25.31
CA THR A 265 9.67 1.17 25.32
C THR A 265 9.90 1.81 23.96
N ILE A 266 10.22 3.11 23.96
CA ILE A 266 10.50 3.83 22.73
C ILE A 266 11.90 3.51 22.23
N GLU A 267 11.99 2.99 21.04
CA GLU A 267 13.22 2.71 20.32
C GLU A 267 13.43 3.69 19.17
N TYR A 268 14.69 3.92 18.82
CA TYR A 268 15.09 4.77 17.70
C TYR A 268 16.04 4.03 16.77
N ILE A 269 15.82 4.22 15.47
CA ILE A 269 16.74 3.87 14.40
C ILE A 269 17.19 5.18 13.74
N VAL A 270 18.48 5.35 13.52
CA VAL A 270 19.04 6.57 12.92
C VAL A 270 19.94 6.18 11.76
N ASP A 271 19.69 6.80 10.61
CA ASP A 271 20.48 6.70 9.37
C ASP A 271 20.84 5.27 8.94
N GLN A 272 19.92 4.33 9.19
CA GLN A 272 20.11 2.96 8.76
C GLN A 272 19.95 2.84 7.24
N ALA A 273 21.02 2.45 6.55
CA ALA A 273 20.94 2.17 5.12
C ALA A 273 20.02 0.98 4.83
N VAL A 274 19.15 1.15 3.84
CA VAL A 274 18.29 0.08 3.29
C VAL A 274 18.96 -0.40 2.01
N PRO A 275 19.46 -1.64 1.95
CA PRO A 275 20.01 -2.19 0.71
C PRO A 275 18.90 -2.38 -0.30
N LEU A 276 18.99 -1.75 -1.45
CA LEU A 276 18.03 -1.94 -2.55
C LEU A 276 18.43 -3.15 -3.37
N GLN A 277 17.45 -3.84 -3.91
CA GLN A 277 17.71 -4.91 -4.88
C GLN A 277 18.00 -4.29 -6.25
N SER A 278 19.08 -4.75 -6.87
CA SER A 278 19.50 -4.33 -8.22
C SER A 278 18.70 -5.06 -9.30
#